data_9458e7e97d3a2f029567a41e0e9f6f05
#
_entry.id   9458e7e97d3a2f029567a41e0e9f6f05
#
_cell.length_a   1.000
_cell.length_b   1.000
_cell.length_c   1.000
_cell.angle_alpha   90.00
_cell.angle_beta   90.00
_cell.angle_gamma   90.00
#
_symmetry.space_group_name_H-M   'P 1'
#
loop_
_entity.id
_entity.type
_entity.pdbx_description
1 polymer ?
#
loop_
_entity_poly.entity_id
_entity_poly.type
_entity_poly.pdbx_seq_one_letter_code
_entity_poly.pdbx_strand_id
1 'polypeptide(L)'
;RPGFLEEARKEHHQFQAGEGYRRFVAGKRKSDRLRIGKRWAAVAAMGTLVIGVALAFLLREQSGTEQDGHLPVAEVIKPGKAGAVLTLSDGRQVVLSDSLETQLKERTADIRVQGKRLDYSAEHVGPLLVYNTITVPRGGEYQLTLADGTQVWLNAETELKYPVAFADEVREVMLTGEAYFEVAKNVSRPFVVKAGQLDIKVLGTSF
;
A
#
# COMPACT_ATOMS: atom_id res chain seq x y z
N ARG A 1 -22.28 -22.00 -115.85
CA ARG A 1 -21.14 -21.18 -115.53
C ARG A 1 -20.31 -21.90 -114.47
N PRO A 2 -19.09 -22.36 -114.77
CA PRO A 2 -18.28 -23.21 -113.85
C PRO A 2 -17.37 -22.43 -112.92
N GLY A 3 -17.64 -21.25 -112.52
CA GLY A 3 -16.71 -20.48 -111.68
C GLY A 3 -17.20 -20.31 -110.21
N PHE A 4 -18.47 -20.50 -109.94
CA PHE A 4 -19.05 -20.18 -108.64
C PHE A 4 -18.71 -21.24 -107.51
N LEU A 5 -18.56 -22.45 -107.92
CA LEU A 5 -18.28 -23.57 -107.00
C LEU A 5 -16.81 -23.64 -106.53
N GLU A 6 -15.88 -23.08 -107.33
CA GLU A 6 -14.45 -23.04 -106.98
C GLU A 6 -14.16 -21.92 -106.03
N GLU A 7 -14.86 -20.80 -106.10
CA GLU A 7 -14.71 -19.66 -105.12
C GLU A 7 -15.29 -20.05 -103.78
N ALA A 8 -16.44 -20.73 -103.74
CA ALA A 8 -17.03 -21.20 -102.50
C ALA A 8 -16.16 -22.27 -101.84
N ARG A 9 -15.35 -23.00 -102.55
CA ARG A 9 -14.44 -23.99 -102.01
C ARG A 9 -13.16 -23.35 -101.43
N LYS A 10 -12.74 -22.24 -101.89
CA LYS A 10 -11.61 -21.50 -101.37
C LYS A 10 -11.93 -20.75 -100.06
N GLU A 11 -13.16 -20.28 -99.88
CA GLU A 11 -13.59 -19.61 -98.65
C GLU A 11 -13.72 -20.60 -97.45
N HIS A 12 -14.07 -21.85 -97.72
CA HIS A 12 -14.22 -22.85 -96.69
C HIS A 12 -12.87 -23.29 -96.06
N HIS A 13 -11.72 -23.03 -96.66
CA HIS A 13 -10.42 -23.38 -96.12
C HIS A 13 -9.80 -22.35 -95.18
N GLN A 14 -10.46 -21.21 -94.99
CA GLN A 14 -9.91 -20.16 -94.04
C GLN A 14 -10.52 -20.16 -92.66
N PHE A 15 -11.53 -21.00 -92.39
CA PHE A 15 -12.15 -21.08 -91.10
C PHE A 15 -11.52 -22.18 -90.22
N GLN A 16 -10.40 -21.94 -89.61
CA GLN A 16 -9.78 -22.86 -88.65
C GLN A 16 -10.52 -22.77 -87.31
N ALA A 17 -11.70 -23.35 -87.19
CA ALA A 17 -12.51 -23.43 -86.02
C ALA A 17 -11.80 -24.04 -84.76
N GLY A 18 -10.74 -24.81 -85.02
CA GLY A 18 -9.98 -25.54 -84.03
C GLY A 18 -9.11 -24.65 -83.11
N GLU A 19 -8.51 -23.55 -83.62
CA GLU A 19 -7.63 -22.71 -82.84
C GLU A 19 -8.40 -21.75 -81.92
N GLY A 20 -9.55 -21.25 -82.40
CA GLY A 20 -10.41 -20.37 -81.56
C GLY A 20 -10.95 -21.13 -80.37
N TYR A 21 -11.38 -22.35 -80.56
CA TYR A 21 -11.89 -23.16 -79.43
C TYR A 21 -10.80 -23.55 -78.46
N ARG A 22 -9.60 -23.88 -78.89
CA ARG A 22 -8.46 -24.21 -78.02
C ARG A 22 -8.07 -23.02 -77.18
N ARG A 23 -8.05 -21.79 -77.74
CA ARG A 23 -7.76 -20.53 -76.94
C ARG A 23 -8.87 -20.22 -75.94
N PHE A 24 -10.14 -20.47 -76.29
CA PHE A 24 -11.28 -20.29 -75.40
C PHE A 24 -11.24 -21.24 -74.20
N VAL A 25 -10.98 -22.52 -74.46
CA VAL A 25 -10.91 -23.54 -73.40
C VAL A 25 -9.66 -23.32 -72.50
N ALA A 26 -8.52 -22.92 -73.07
CA ALA A 26 -7.33 -22.64 -72.30
C ALA A 26 -7.50 -21.42 -71.39
N GLY A 27 -8.21 -20.37 -71.84
CA GLY A 27 -8.49 -19.17 -71.02
C GLY A 27 -9.42 -19.50 -69.86
N LYS A 28 -10.45 -20.34 -70.05
CA LYS A 28 -11.39 -20.73 -69.01
C LYS A 28 -10.75 -21.57 -67.90
N ARG A 29 -9.88 -22.48 -68.22
CA ARG A 29 -9.16 -23.32 -67.26
C ARG A 29 -8.21 -22.50 -66.37
N LYS A 30 -7.62 -21.41 -66.87
CA LYS A 30 -6.69 -20.58 -66.13
C LYS A 30 -7.41 -19.67 -65.13
N SER A 31 -8.61 -19.16 -65.45
CA SER A 31 -9.38 -18.30 -64.55
C SER A 31 -9.99 -19.08 -63.38
N ASP A 32 -10.41 -20.32 -63.59
CA ASP A 32 -11.03 -21.13 -62.54
C ASP A 32 -9.99 -21.60 -61.50
N ARG A 33 -8.76 -21.94 -61.94
CA ARG A 33 -7.67 -22.30 -61.00
C ARG A 33 -7.26 -21.14 -60.08
N LEU A 34 -7.24 -19.93 -60.58
CA LEU A 34 -6.90 -18.73 -59.78
C LEU A 34 -8.00 -18.33 -58.77
N ARG A 35 -9.26 -18.59 -59.11
CA ARG A 35 -10.40 -18.33 -58.19
C ARG A 35 -10.48 -19.37 -57.08
N ILE A 36 -10.24 -20.65 -57.40
CA ILE A 36 -10.19 -21.72 -56.39
C ILE A 36 -9.05 -21.49 -55.43
N GLY A 37 -7.84 -21.17 -55.92
CA GLY A 37 -6.70 -20.90 -55.07
C GLY A 37 -6.92 -19.75 -54.08
N LYS A 38 -7.56 -18.64 -54.50
CA LYS A 38 -7.88 -17.51 -53.60
C LYS A 38 -8.91 -17.88 -52.51
N ARG A 39 -9.89 -18.73 -52.80
CA ARG A 39 -10.87 -19.22 -51.82
C ARG A 39 -10.22 -20.13 -50.78
N TRP A 40 -9.35 -21.05 -51.24
CA TRP A 40 -8.60 -21.92 -50.33
C TRP A 40 -7.55 -21.14 -49.49
N ALA A 41 -6.93 -20.10 -50.04
CA ALA A 41 -6.06 -19.22 -49.30
C ALA A 41 -6.82 -18.45 -48.22
N ALA A 42 -8.04 -17.98 -48.49
CA ALA A 42 -8.88 -17.31 -47.51
C ALA A 42 -9.31 -18.24 -46.35
N VAL A 43 -9.66 -19.49 -46.69
CA VAL A 43 -10.03 -20.53 -45.69
C VAL A 43 -8.81 -20.89 -44.83
N ALA A 44 -7.63 -21.03 -45.44
CA ALA A 44 -6.38 -21.28 -44.69
C ALA A 44 -6.04 -20.14 -43.77
N ALA A 45 -6.19 -18.88 -44.22
CA ALA A 45 -5.93 -17.68 -43.40
C ALA A 45 -6.89 -17.57 -42.20
N MET A 46 -8.18 -17.91 -42.39
CA MET A 46 -9.13 -17.94 -41.27
C MET A 46 -8.82 -19.08 -40.29
N GLY A 47 -8.44 -20.26 -40.81
CA GLY A 47 -8.05 -21.39 -39.98
C GLY A 47 -6.85 -21.06 -39.05
N THR A 48 -5.81 -20.43 -39.61
CA THR A 48 -4.63 -20.02 -38.82
C THR A 48 -4.96 -18.95 -37.78
N LEU A 49 -5.88 -18.03 -38.10
CA LEU A 49 -6.31 -16.99 -37.15
C LEU A 49 -7.11 -17.62 -35.98
N VAL A 50 -8.01 -18.57 -36.28
CA VAL A 50 -8.78 -19.26 -35.24
C VAL A 50 -7.85 -20.10 -34.34
N ILE A 51 -6.90 -20.83 -34.94
CA ILE A 51 -5.91 -21.61 -34.18
C ILE A 51 -5.02 -20.71 -33.36
N GLY A 52 -4.58 -19.55 -33.90
CA GLY A 52 -3.79 -18.58 -33.19
C GLY A 52 -4.52 -17.97 -31.96
N VAL A 53 -5.81 -17.65 -32.14
CA VAL A 53 -6.64 -17.12 -31.03
C VAL A 53 -6.90 -18.23 -29.99
N ALA A 54 -7.20 -19.46 -30.42
CA ALA A 54 -7.38 -20.59 -29.51
C ALA A 54 -6.09 -20.92 -28.74
N LEU A 55 -4.94 -20.88 -29.39
CA LEU A 55 -3.64 -21.09 -28.76
C LEU A 55 -3.31 -19.95 -27.79
N ALA A 56 -3.59 -18.70 -28.17
CA ALA A 56 -3.42 -17.56 -27.29
C ALA A 56 -4.34 -17.62 -26.06
N PHE A 57 -5.56 -18.15 -26.23
CA PHE A 57 -6.48 -18.35 -25.12
C PHE A 57 -6.00 -19.47 -24.19
N LEU A 58 -5.55 -20.59 -24.74
CA LEU A 58 -4.97 -21.70 -23.96
C LEU A 58 -3.68 -21.31 -23.24
N LEU A 59 -2.82 -20.52 -23.88
CA LEU A 59 -1.61 -20.00 -23.23
C LEU A 59 -1.91 -18.94 -22.17
N ARG A 60 -3.01 -18.20 -22.31
CA ARG A 60 -3.47 -17.24 -21.32
C ARG A 60 -4.05 -17.90 -20.07
N GLU A 61 -4.69 -19.06 -20.22
CA GLU A 61 -5.15 -19.85 -19.07
C GLU A 61 -3.98 -20.47 -18.29
N GLN A 62 -2.83 -20.72 -18.93
CA GLN A 62 -1.61 -21.16 -18.23
C GLN A 62 -0.86 -20.02 -17.54
N SER A 63 -1.19 -18.77 -17.88
CA SER A 63 -0.81 -17.58 -17.10
C SER A 63 -1.88 -17.25 -16.05
N GLY A 64 -2.73 -18.23 -15.71
CA GLY A 64 -3.52 -18.25 -14.51
C GLY A 64 -2.55 -17.96 -13.38
N THR A 65 -2.63 -16.76 -12.86
CA THR A 65 -2.14 -16.39 -11.56
C THR A 65 -2.21 -17.65 -10.71
N GLU A 66 -1.07 -18.26 -10.40
CA GLU A 66 -0.95 -18.92 -9.12
C GLU A 66 -1.41 -17.85 -8.15
N GLN A 67 -2.69 -17.84 -7.89
CA GLN A 67 -3.21 -17.40 -6.65
C GLN A 67 -2.55 -18.37 -5.67
N ASP A 68 -1.25 -18.08 -5.40
CA ASP A 68 -0.64 -18.52 -4.18
C ASP A 68 -1.75 -18.32 -3.17
N GLY A 69 -2.30 -19.42 -2.72
CA GLY A 69 -3.05 -19.47 -1.48
C GLY A 69 -2.07 -19.10 -0.37
N HIS A 70 -1.60 -17.86 -0.42
CA HIS A 70 -1.09 -17.18 0.74
C HIS A 70 -2.31 -17.14 1.67
N LEU A 71 -2.45 -18.25 2.42
CA LEU A 71 -2.91 -18.13 3.78
C LEU A 71 -2.24 -16.83 4.24
N PRO A 72 -2.97 -15.82 4.71
CA PRO A 72 -2.35 -14.59 5.17
C PRO A 72 -1.23 -15.07 6.08
N VAL A 73 0.01 -14.99 5.60
CA VAL A 73 1.18 -15.21 6.44
C VAL A 73 0.90 -14.27 7.56
N ALA A 74 0.62 -14.84 8.74
CA ALA A 74 0.32 -14.05 9.92
C ALA A 74 1.36 -12.95 9.89
N GLU A 75 0.90 -11.73 9.61
CA GLU A 75 1.78 -10.57 9.44
C GLU A 75 2.70 -10.65 10.65
N VAL A 76 3.97 -10.91 10.42
CA VAL A 76 4.91 -11.11 11.51
C VAL A 76 4.80 -9.83 12.30
N ILE A 77 4.07 -9.90 13.43
CA ILE A 77 3.87 -8.79 14.33
C ILE A 77 5.28 -8.42 14.78
N LYS A 78 5.82 -7.41 14.11
CA LYS A 78 7.11 -6.86 14.49
C LYS A 78 6.92 -6.26 15.88
N PRO A 79 7.85 -6.53 16.81
CA PRO A 79 7.79 -5.88 18.11
C PRO A 79 7.67 -4.37 17.90
N GLY A 80 6.90 -3.69 18.75
CA GLY A 80 6.69 -2.25 18.70
C GLY A 80 8.02 -1.54 18.55
N LYS A 81 8.09 -0.60 17.62
CA LYS A 81 9.27 0.24 17.49
C LYS A 81 9.13 1.35 18.53
N ALA A 82 10.18 1.61 19.32
CA ALA A 82 10.17 2.80 20.16
C ALA A 82 9.97 4.02 19.26
N GLY A 83 8.92 4.74 19.55
CA GLY A 83 8.57 5.94 18.81
C GLY A 83 7.38 6.62 19.44
N ALA A 84 7.54 7.89 19.71
CA ALA A 84 6.48 8.77 20.20
C ALA A 84 6.70 10.19 19.66
N VAL A 85 5.70 11.02 19.76
CA VAL A 85 5.78 12.44 19.47
C VAL A 85 5.53 13.20 20.75
N LEU A 86 6.53 13.95 21.23
CA LEU A 86 6.40 14.87 22.35
C LEU A 86 5.98 16.24 21.81
N THR A 87 4.83 16.71 22.26
CA THR A 87 4.37 18.08 22.03
C THR A 87 4.60 18.90 23.29
N LEU A 88 5.46 19.89 23.20
CA LEU A 88 5.80 20.81 24.27
C LEU A 88 4.70 21.86 24.47
N SER A 89 4.72 22.54 25.60
CA SER A 89 3.73 23.58 25.95
C SER A 89 3.67 24.76 24.98
N ASP A 90 4.75 25.01 24.26
CA ASP A 90 4.84 26.04 23.21
C ASP A 90 4.36 25.55 21.82
N GLY A 91 3.90 24.30 21.71
CA GLY A 91 3.43 23.68 20.49
C GLY A 91 4.52 23.06 19.62
N ARG A 92 5.79 23.13 20.01
CA ARG A 92 6.87 22.43 19.30
C ARG A 92 6.70 20.93 19.45
N GLN A 93 6.93 20.21 18.35
CA GLN A 93 6.88 18.75 18.32
C GLN A 93 8.28 18.17 18.15
N VAL A 94 8.58 17.17 18.96
CA VAL A 94 9.83 16.42 18.91
C VAL A 94 9.50 14.95 18.66
N VAL A 95 9.99 14.39 17.56
CA VAL A 95 9.84 12.96 17.27
C VAL A 95 10.87 12.21 18.10
N LEU A 96 10.38 11.37 19.00
CA LEU A 96 11.19 10.52 19.87
C LEU A 96 11.43 9.18 19.17
N SER A 97 12.68 8.76 19.07
CA SER A 97 13.08 7.48 18.45
C SER A 97 14.16 6.81 19.30
N ASP A 98 14.38 5.51 19.06
CA ASP A 98 15.38 4.70 19.78
C ASP A 98 16.80 5.28 19.78
N SER A 99 17.13 6.06 18.74
CA SER A 99 18.46 6.62 18.55
C SER A 99 18.57 8.10 18.93
N LEU A 100 17.47 8.71 19.41
CA LEU A 100 17.50 10.13 19.76
C LEU A 100 18.08 10.30 21.17
N GLU A 101 19.20 11.01 21.25
CA GLU A 101 19.78 11.48 22.49
C GLU A 101 19.82 13.00 22.44
N THR A 102 19.02 13.68 23.27
CA THR A 102 18.97 15.13 23.30
C THR A 102 18.52 15.65 24.66
N GLN A 103 18.86 16.91 24.94
CA GLN A 103 18.33 17.63 26.09
C GLN A 103 17.49 18.78 25.59
N LEU A 104 16.27 18.86 26.07
CA LEU A 104 15.36 19.96 25.79
C LEU A 104 15.19 20.79 27.05
N LYS A 105 15.23 22.09 26.89
CA LYS A 105 14.91 23.03 27.97
C LYS A 105 13.50 23.57 27.78
N GLU A 106 12.72 23.44 28.81
CA GLU A 106 11.40 24.03 28.87
C GLU A 106 11.28 24.82 30.15
N ARG A 107 10.77 26.04 30.09
CA ARG A 107 10.66 27.07 31.13
C ARG A 107 10.98 26.68 32.57
N THR A 108 10.57 25.51 33.05
CA THR A 108 10.64 25.07 34.44
C THR A 108 11.27 23.71 34.64
N ALA A 109 11.68 23.03 33.55
CA ALA A 109 12.29 21.71 33.61
C ALA A 109 13.29 21.48 32.50
N ASP A 110 14.30 20.69 32.82
CA ASP A 110 15.18 20.07 31.85
C ASP A 110 14.61 18.69 31.50
N ILE A 111 14.46 18.45 30.21
CA ILE A 111 13.93 17.18 29.65
C ILE A 111 15.09 16.46 29.00
N ARG A 112 15.42 15.27 29.49
CA ARG A 112 16.46 14.41 28.91
C ARG A 112 15.81 13.29 28.13
N VAL A 113 16.12 13.23 26.84
CA VAL A 113 15.72 12.14 25.95
C VAL A 113 16.90 11.18 25.78
N GLN A 114 16.70 9.90 26.09
CA GLN A 114 17.70 8.85 25.92
C GLN A 114 17.03 7.63 25.26
N GLY A 115 17.04 7.59 23.93
CA GLY A 115 16.42 6.51 23.18
C GLY A 115 14.96 6.31 23.52
N LYS A 116 14.62 5.17 24.13
CA LYS A 116 13.24 4.82 24.52
C LYS A 116 12.76 5.52 25.80
N ARG A 117 13.56 6.36 26.41
CA ARG A 117 13.29 6.93 27.73
C ARG A 117 13.28 8.46 27.70
N LEU A 118 12.29 9.02 28.35
CA LEU A 118 12.16 10.44 28.58
C LEU A 118 12.13 10.71 30.08
N ASP A 119 13.08 11.48 30.57
CA ASP A 119 13.21 11.83 32.01
C ASP A 119 13.04 13.31 32.19
N TYR A 120 12.20 13.71 33.16
CA TYR A 120 12.00 15.08 33.59
C TYR A 120 12.76 15.37 34.87
N SER A 121 13.52 16.44 34.88
CA SER A 121 14.09 17.01 36.08
C SER A 121 13.58 18.45 36.25
N ALA A 122 12.63 18.64 37.14
CA ALA A 122 12.12 20.00 37.47
C ALA A 122 12.91 20.58 38.62
N GLU A 123 13.70 21.62 38.37
CA GLU A 123 14.45 22.35 39.43
C GLU A 123 13.57 23.39 40.14
N HIS A 124 12.55 23.92 39.48
CA HIS A 124 11.66 24.93 40.03
C HIS A 124 10.24 24.78 39.51
N VAL A 125 9.29 24.75 40.44
CA VAL A 125 7.87 24.85 40.12
C VAL A 125 7.52 26.34 40.02
N GLY A 126 7.40 26.84 38.78
CA GLY A 126 6.91 28.21 38.53
C GLY A 126 5.40 28.31 38.85
N PRO A 127 4.87 29.54 38.96
CA PRO A 127 3.47 29.77 39.30
C PRO A 127 2.48 29.31 38.20
N LEU A 128 2.96 28.93 37.04
CA LEU A 128 2.14 28.48 35.92
C LEU A 128 2.34 26.99 35.68
N LEU A 129 1.25 26.23 35.72
CA LEU A 129 1.22 24.82 35.27
C LEU A 129 1.44 24.75 33.74
N VAL A 130 2.51 24.07 33.36
CA VAL A 130 2.91 23.86 31.98
C VAL A 130 2.66 22.40 31.67
N TYR A 131 1.90 22.13 30.62
CA TYR A 131 1.54 20.77 30.21
C TYR A 131 2.24 20.37 28.90
N ASN A 132 2.77 19.16 28.90
CA ASN A 132 3.23 18.49 27.71
C ASN A 132 2.30 17.34 27.35
N THR A 133 2.32 16.96 26.09
CA THR A 133 1.56 15.79 25.59
C THR A 133 2.51 14.87 24.88
N ILE A 134 2.50 13.59 25.24
CA ILE A 134 3.19 12.54 24.50
C ILE A 134 2.16 11.68 23.80
N THR A 135 2.36 11.45 22.49
CA THR A 135 1.48 10.62 21.66
C THR A 135 2.29 9.49 21.08
N VAL A 136 1.85 8.27 21.33
CA VAL A 136 2.45 7.03 20.80
C VAL A 136 1.62 6.57 19.61
N PRO A 137 2.20 6.53 18.40
CA PRO A 137 1.49 6.09 17.20
C PRO A 137 1.27 4.57 17.21
N ARG A 138 0.49 4.10 16.24
CA ARG A 138 0.21 2.68 16.04
C ARG A 138 1.50 1.86 15.89
N GLY A 139 1.61 0.78 16.65
CA GLY A 139 2.79 -0.09 16.68
C GLY A 139 4.00 0.51 17.41
N GLY A 140 3.83 1.66 18.07
CA GLY A 140 4.82 2.27 18.95
C GLY A 140 4.68 1.81 20.41
N GLU A 141 5.71 2.04 21.18
CA GLU A 141 5.74 1.96 22.64
C GLU A 141 6.73 3.00 23.18
N TYR A 142 6.49 3.56 24.34
CA TYR A 142 7.42 4.53 24.91
C TYR A 142 7.39 4.54 26.44
N GLN A 143 8.54 4.80 27.06
CA GLN A 143 8.67 4.92 28.51
C GLN A 143 8.92 6.38 28.90
N LEU A 144 8.26 6.82 29.95
CA LEU A 144 8.34 8.17 30.48
C LEU A 144 8.55 8.13 31.98
N THR A 145 9.48 8.92 32.48
CA THR A 145 9.61 9.21 33.91
C THR A 145 9.15 10.64 34.18
N LEU A 146 8.08 10.76 34.94
CA LEU A 146 7.53 12.08 35.33
C LEU A 146 8.41 12.78 36.37
N ALA A 147 8.19 14.09 36.58
CA ALA A 147 8.98 14.90 37.49
C ALA A 147 8.91 14.46 38.97
N ASP A 148 7.86 13.72 39.36
CA ASP A 148 7.73 13.12 40.70
C ASP A 148 8.40 11.74 40.85
N GLY A 149 9.05 11.26 39.82
CA GLY A 149 9.68 9.94 39.76
C GLY A 149 8.71 8.79 39.37
N THR A 150 7.45 9.09 39.06
CA THR A 150 6.49 8.10 38.54
C THR A 150 6.95 7.61 37.16
N GLN A 151 7.01 6.31 36.98
CA GLN A 151 7.32 5.70 35.70
C GLN A 151 6.05 5.31 34.97
N VAL A 152 6.02 5.57 33.67
CA VAL A 152 4.86 5.31 32.82
C VAL A 152 5.32 4.58 31.56
N TRP A 153 4.70 3.48 31.23
CA TRP A 153 4.86 2.77 29.98
C TRP A 153 3.61 2.97 29.13
N LEU A 154 3.78 3.62 28.00
CA LEU A 154 2.71 3.95 27.07
C LEU A 154 2.67 2.92 25.96
N ASN A 155 1.51 2.35 25.71
CA ASN A 155 1.29 1.42 24.61
C ASN A 155 0.91 2.15 23.32
N ALA A 156 0.75 1.41 22.21
CA ALA A 156 0.35 1.97 20.91
C ALA A 156 -1.00 2.72 21.00
N GLU A 157 -1.17 3.74 20.15
CA GLU A 157 -2.40 4.56 20.07
C GLU A 157 -2.77 5.24 21.39
N THR A 158 -1.75 5.62 22.18
CA THR A 158 -1.93 6.23 23.50
C THR A 158 -1.48 7.68 23.49
N GLU A 159 -2.25 8.53 24.15
CA GLU A 159 -1.92 9.92 24.42
C GLU A 159 -1.95 10.15 25.94
N LEU A 160 -0.87 10.74 26.45
CA LEU A 160 -0.75 11.16 27.84
C LEU A 160 -0.44 12.66 27.91
N LYS A 161 -1.32 13.42 28.56
CA LYS A 161 -1.09 14.83 28.88
C LYS A 161 -0.77 14.96 30.37
N TYR A 162 0.34 15.59 30.66
CA TYR A 162 0.88 15.68 32.03
C TYR A 162 1.57 17.02 32.23
N PRO A 163 1.61 17.53 33.50
CA PRO A 163 2.34 18.73 33.82
C PRO A 163 3.84 18.47 33.85
N VAL A 164 4.62 19.43 33.38
CA VAL A 164 6.09 19.39 33.40
C VAL A 164 6.61 19.27 34.86
N ALA A 165 5.90 19.85 35.80
CA ALA A 165 6.13 19.71 37.23
C ALA A 165 4.78 19.73 37.98
N PHE A 166 4.65 18.89 39.01
CA PHE A 166 3.46 18.86 39.86
C PHE A 166 3.52 19.96 40.92
N ALA A 167 2.78 21.02 40.72
CA ALA A 167 2.72 22.16 41.67
C ALA A 167 1.63 22.00 42.75
N ASP A 168 0.53 21.31 42.40
CA ASP A 168 -0.68 21.24 43.21
C ASP A 168 -0.62 20.14 44.28
N GLU A 169 -1.61 20.15 45.15
CA GLU A 169 -1.79 19.12 46.19
C GLU A 169 -2.08 17.73 45.60
N VAL A 170 -2.52 17.70 44.34
CA VAL A 170 -2.82 16.47 43.57
C VAL A 170 -1.90 16.38 42.37
N ARG A 171 -1.36 15.21 42.12
CA ARG A 171 -0.57 14.90 40.92
C ARG A 171 -1.52 14.35 39.88
N GLU A 172 -1.94 15.19 38.94
CA GLU A 172 -2.93 14.82 37.93
C GLU A 172 -2.34 14.69 36.55
N VAL A 173 -2.74 13.61 35.83
CA VAL A 173 -2.45 13.36 34.41
C VAL A 173 -3.72 12.95 33.68
N MET A 174 -3.76 13.16 32.35
CA MET A 174 -4.89 12.79 31.51
C MET A 174 -4.42 11.74 30.51
N LEU A 175 -5.12 10.61 30.45
CA LEU A 175 -4.80 9.45 29.60
C LEU A 175 -5.92 9.18 28.60
N THR A 176 -5.53 8.97 27.35
CA THR A 176 -6.37 8.35 26.32
C THR A 176 -5.59 7.17 25.75
N GLY A 177 -6.14 5.97 25.80
CA GLY A 177 -5.46 4.75 25.37
C GLY A 177 -5.07 3.86 26.54
N GLU A 178 -3.92 3.20 26.47
CA GLU A 178 -3.45 2.19 27.42
C GLU A 178 -2.06 2.53 27.95
N ALA A 179 -1.91 2.53 29.26
CA ALA A 179 -0.64 2.77 29.92
C ALA A 179 -0.53 1.97 31.23
N TYR A 180 0.69 1.59 31.56
CA TYR A 180 1.05 1.05 32.86
C TYR A 180 1.80 2.09 33.67
N PHE A 181 1.41 2.25 34.95
CA PHE A 181 1.99 3.24 35.86
C PHE A 181 2.65 2.55 37.05
N GLU A 182 3.87 2.94 37.36
CA GLU A 182 4.53 2.71 38.64
C GLU A 182 4.62 4.05 39.39
N VAL A 183 3.63 4.31 40.22
CA VAL A 183 3.47 5.61 40.87
C VAL A 183 4.41 5.76 42.06
N ALA A 184 5.21 6.83 42.06
CA ALA A 184 6.04 7.19 43.19
C ALA A 184 5.22 7.41 44.44
N LYS A 185 5.61 6.75 45.58
CA LYS A 185 4.86 6.77 46.80
C LYS A 185 4.86 8.18 47.42
N ASN A 186 3.68 8.74 47.57
CA ASN A 186 3.46 10.02 48.27
C ASN A 186 2.06 10.07 48.85
N VAL A 187 1.96 9.87 50.17
CA VAL A 187 0.66 9.78 50.87
C VAL A 187 -0.01 11.14 50.99
N SER A 188 0.78 12.22 51.08
CA SER A 188 0.27 13.59 51.23
C SER A 188 -0.19 14.20 49.88
N ARG A 189 0.28 13.67 48.76
CA ARG A 189 -0.06 14.16 47.41
C ARG A 189 -0.53 13.00 46.52
N PRO A 190 -1.84 12.69 46.48
CA PRO A 190 -2.38 11.63 45.65
C PRO A 190 -2.03 11.82 44.17
N PHE A 191 -1.88 10.69 43.47
CA PHE A 191 -1.75 10.66 42.02
C PHE A 191 -3.10 10.30 41.38
N VAL A 192 -3.55 11.11 40.44
CA VAL A 192 -4.84 10.92 39.77
C VAL A 192 -4.64 10.79 38.26
N VAL A 193 -5.10 9.68 37.69
CA VAL A 193 -5.19 9.49 36.25
C VAL A 193 -6.63 9.69 35.81
N LYS A 194 -6.86 10.70 34.97
CA LYS A 194 -8.14 10.93 34.29
C LYS A 194 -8.15 10.21 32.95
N ALA A 195 -8.98 9.17 32.85
CA ALA A 195 -9.15 8.35 31.63
C ALA A 195 -10.62 8.42 31.17
N GLY A 196 -10.93 9.36 30.28
CA GLY A 196 -12.30 9.64 29.84
C GLY A 196 -13.21 10.08 30.98
N GLN A 197 -14.12 9.18 31.39
CA GLN A 197 -15.05 9.43 32.52
C GLN A 197 -14.59 8.79 33.85
N LEU A 198 -13.42 8.15 33.85
CA LEU A 198 -12.88 7.46 35.01
C LEU A 198 -11.75 8.27 35.65
N ASP A 199 -11.79 8.39 36.98
CA ASP A 199 -10.71 8.96 37.78
C ASP A 199 -10.11 7.86 38.65
N ILE A 200 -8.85 7.51 38.40
CA ILE A 200 -8.10 6.51 39.18
C ILE A 200 -7.19 7.24 40.13
N LYS A 201 -7.44 7.13 41.44
CA LYS A 201 -6.69 7.80 42.49
C LYS A 201 -5.85 6.80 43.29
N VAL A 202 -4.54 7.03 43.35
CA VAL A 202 -3.60 6.18 44.08
C VAL A 202 -2.61 7.00 44.90
N LEU A 203 -1.96 6.35 45.88
CA LEU A 203 -0.99 7.00 46.80
C LEU A 203 0.45 6.54 46.54
N GLY A 204 0.63 5.53 45.64
CA GLY A 204 1.92 4.93 45.36
C GLY A 204 1.78 3.44 45.10
N THR A 205 1.23 3.08 43.95
CA THR A 205 0.88 1.72 43.56
C THR A 205 1.17 1.56 42.08
N SER A 206 1.35 0.32 41.62
CA SER A 206 1.45 -0.01 40.20
C SER A 206 0.11 -0.51 39.67
N PHE A 207 -0.29 -0.09 38.50
CA PHE A 207 -1.55 -0.49 37.85
C PHE A 207 -1.52 -0.25 36.34
#